data_cdfd70fad5055ae7e69889d5fd14763e
#
_entry.id   cdfd70fad5055ae7e69889d5fd14763e
#
_cell.length_a   1.000
_cell.length_b   1.000
_cell.length_c   1.000
_cell.angle_alpha   90.00
_cell.angle_beta   90.00
_cell.angle_gamma   90.00
#
_symmetry.space_group_name_H-M   'P 1'
#
loop_
_entity.id
_entity.type
_entity.pdbx_description
1 polymer ?
#
loop_
_entity_poly.entity_id
_entity_poly.type
_entity_poly.pdbx_seq_one_letter_code
_entity_poly.pdbx_strand_id
1 'polypeptide(L)'
;MTRPSYTISTDQAKALLDKLWTKASGTISASKAESRIPDEIRDAIDRSIDSKTKTYRYVLPTQLLAKCIEPDVDCRSVQAGSGLSGAFDARSLCHKVVVPFDHVNNNVLGGSSEPYLNNPLRIPAIVRDERQAQKAKAGFDDLCLVLEYAESHPKTAHKLMSETLSAIRLRMELTCITYAVPNRISLGQSLSLADRFLADPTGGLRLQVVAEALFRSIGERFRLFDQVRSASINAADAST
;
A
#
# COMPACT_ATOMS: atom_id res chain seq x y z
N MET A 1 -27.98 -21.95 -4.80
CA MET A 1 -28.01 -21.16 -3.56
C MET A 1 -26.83 -20.21 -3.59
N THR A 2 -27.06 -18.91 -3.74
CA THR A 2 -26.04 -17.86 -3.64
C THR A 2 -25.55 -17.83 -2.19
N ARG A 3 -24.26 -18.06 -1.97
CA ARG A 3 -23.64 -17.93 -0.64
C ARG A 3 -23.67 -16.45 -0.23
N PRO A 4 -23.94 -16.12 1.05
CA PRO A 4 -23.94 -14.73 1.49
C PRO A 4 -22.57 -14.10 1.28
N SER A 5 -22.53 -12.91 0.67
CA SER A 5 -21.34 -12.07 0.62
C SER A 5 -21.35 -11.12 1.82
N TYR A 6 -20.16 -10.89 2.38
CA TYR A 6 -19.99 -9.97 3.49
C TYR A 6 -19.75 -8.54 3.01
N THR A 7 -20.26 -7.58 3.75
CA THR A 7 -19.99 -6.15 3.53
C THR A 7 -19.10 -5.64 4.65
N ILE A 8 -17.90 -5.20 4.30
CA ILE A 8 -16.95 -4.64 5.28
C ILE A 8 -17.23 -3.16 5.48
N SER A 9 -17.41 -2.74 6.72
CA SER A 9 -17.59 -1.33 7.08
C SER A 9 -16.32 -0.53 6.81
N THR A 10 -16.40 0.43 5.90
CA THR A 10 -15.28 1.30 5.52
C THR A 10 -14.79 2.15 6.69
N ASP A 11 -15.71 2.62 7.54
CA ASP A 11 -15.36 3.48 8.66
C ASP A 11 -14.66 2.70 9.77
N GLN A 12 -15.13 1.48 10.06
CA GLN A 12 -14.43 0.58 10.98
C GLN A 12 -13.05 0.19 10.45
N ALA A 13 -12.93 -0.02 9.14
CA ALA A 13 -11.67 -0.35 8.50
C ALA A 13 -10.66 0.79 8.61
N LYS A 14 -11.06 2.03 8.34
CA LYS A 14 -10.22 3.21 8.52
C LYS A 14 -9.78 3.36 9.98
N ALA A 15 -10.72 3.34 10.91
CA ALA A 15 -10.42 3.50 12.34
C ALA A 15 -9.46 2.42 12.86
N LEU A 16 -9.64 1.16 12.44
CA LEU A 16 -8.75 0.07 12.82
C LEU A 16 -7.35 0.23 12.20
N LEU A 17 -7.27 0.57 10.91
CA LEU A 17 -6.00 0.79 10.22
C LEU A 17 -5.20 1.92 10.87
N ASP A 18 -5.83 3.06 11.14
CA ASP A 18 -5.21 4.22 11.79
C ASP A 18 -4.70 3.87 13.20
N LYS A 19 -5.52 3.14 13.99
CA LYS A 19 -5.13 2.68 15.32
C LYS A 19 -3.91 1.75 15.28
N LEU A 20 -3.89 0.78 14.37
CA LEU A 20 -2.79 -0.16 14.24
C LEU A 20 -1.53 0.53 13.68
N TRP A 21 -1.69 1.47 12.74
CA TRP A 21 -0.59 2.25 12.19
C TRP A 21 0.08 3.13 13.23
N THR A 22 -0.70 3.80 14.07
CA THR A 22 -0.18 4.59 15.19
C THR A 22 0.58 3.72 16.18
N LYS A 23 0.08 2.52 16.47
CA LYS A 23 0.77 1.56 17.35
C LYS A 23 2.08 1.07 16.73
N ALA A 24 2.10 0.74 15.45
CA ALA A 24 3.32 0.34 14.74
C ALA A 24 4.40 1.41 14.75
N SER A 25 4.03 2.70 14.86
CA SER A 25 4.97 3.83 14.96
C SER A 25 5.78 3.85 16.27
N GLY A 26 5.23 3.29 17.35
CA GLY A 26 5.89 3.26 18.67
C GLY A 26 6.78 2.03 18.90
N THR A 27 6.81 1.05 17.98
CA THR A 27 7.33 -0.29 18.26
C THR A 27 8.44 -0.77 17.32
N ILE A 28 9.19 0.13 16.67
CA ILE A 28 10.33 -0.27 15.83
C ILE A 28 11.39 -1.08 16.61
N SER A 29 11.32 -1.07 17.95
CA SER A 29 12.27 -1.74 18.85
C SER A 29 11.73 -3.00 19.55
N ALA A 30 10.48 -3.38 19.33
CA ALA A 30 9.90 -4.54 20.00
C ALA A 30 10.28 -5.84 19.29
N SER A 31 11.21 -6.50 19.90
CA SER A 31 11.77 -7.82 19.70
C SER A 31 10.96 -8.77 18.77
N LYS A 32 11.64 -9.27 17.73
CA LYS A 32 11.25 -10.46 16.97
C LYS A 32 10.91 -11.69 17.86
N ALA A 33 11.20 -11.63 19.16
CA ALA A 33 11.12 -12.74 20.09
C ALA A 33 9.70 -13.11 20.61
N GLU A 34 8.70 -12.23 20.46
CA GLU A 34 7.35 -12.50 20.97
C GLU A 34 6.33 -12.90 19.91
N SER A 35 6.70 -12.93 18.65
CA SER A 35 5.80 -13.32 17.57
C SER A 35 5.67 -14.84 17.50
N ARG A 36 4.45 -15.36 17.78
CA ARG A 36 4.08 -16.77 17.52
C ARG A 36 3.79 -17.05 16.04
N ILE A 37 4.10 -16.10 15.14
CA ILE A 37 3.97 -16.28 13.69
C ILE A 37 5.24 -16.98 13.21
N PRO A 38 5.15 -18.06 12.41
CA PRO A 38 6.29 -18.73 11.82
C PRO A 38 7.16 -17.77 11.00
N ASP A 39 8.48 -17.96 11.02
CA ASP A 39 9.44 -17.12 10.28
C ASP A 39 9.16 -17.14 8.78
N GLU A 40 8.78 -18.28 8.23
CA GLU A 40 8.39 -18.42 6.81
C GLU A 40 7.24 -17.48 6.43
N ILE A 41 6.23 -17.35 7.28
CA ILE A 41 5.10 -16.44 7.06
C ILE A 41 5.53 -14.97 7.15
N ARG A 42 6.42 -14.66 8.10
CA ARG A 42 6.95 -13.31 8.28
C ARG A 42 7.79 -12.90 7.07
N ASP A 43 8.68 -13.78 6.62
CA ASP A 43 9.49 -13.57 5.42
C ASP A 43 8.63 -13.41 4.17
N ALA A 44 7.51 -14.13 4.05
CA ALA A 44 6.57 -13.98 2.96
C ALA A 44 5.82 -12.63 3.01
N ILE A 45 5.50 -12.12 4.20
CA ILE A 45 4.96 -10.76 4.38
C ILE A 45 5.98 -9.72 3.88
N ASP A 46 7.23 -9.81 4.32
CA ASP A 46 8.29 -8.88 3.93
C ASP A 46 8.49 -8.88 2.41
N ARG A 47 8.59 -10.06 1.79
CA ARG A 47 8.71 -10.18 0.32
C ARG A 47 7.49 -9.65 -0.43
N SER A 48 6.29 -9.81 0.12
CA SER A 48 5.06 -9.28 -0.47
C SER A 48 5.04 -7.76 -0.48
N ILE A 49 5.47 -7.12 0.61
CA ILE A 49 5.55 -5.66 0.74
C ILE A 49 6.71 -5.10 -0.10
N ASP A 50 7.80 -5.82 -0.27
CA ASP A 50 8.91 -5.43 -1.14
C ASP A 50 8.76 -5.84 -2.61
N SER A 51 7.65 -6.48 -2.96
CA SER A 51 7.42 -6.97 -4.31
C SER A 51 7.66 -5.90 -5.38
N LYS A 52 8.33 -6.30 -6.49
CA LYS A 52 8.46 -5.46 -7.69
C LYS A 52 7.11 -5.22 -8.37
N THR A 53 6.16 -6.14 -8.19
CA THR A 53 4.77 -6.00 -8.65
C THR A 53 4.02 -5.13 -7.65
N LYS A 54 3.94 -3.83 -7.92
CA LYS A 54 3.31 -2.83 -7.03
C LYS A 54 1.94 -3.27 -6.52
N THR A 55 1.12 -3.87 -7.37
CA THR A 55 -0.21 -4.37 -7.05
C THR A 55 -0.22 -5.34 -5.87
N TYR A 56 0.78 -6.21 -5.74
CA TYR A 56 0.85 -7.19 -4.66
C TYR A 56 1.03 -6.55 -3.28
N ARG A 57 1.63 -5.37 -3.19
CA ARG A 57 1.83 -4.63 -1.94
C ARG A 57 0.52 -4.22 -1.27
N TYR A 58 -0.57 -4.08 -2.05
CA TYR A 58 -1.89 -3.70 -1.55
C TYR A 58 -2.69 -4.89 -1.02
N VAL A 59 -2.30 -6.12 -1.37
CA VAL A 59 -3.08 -7.33 -1.06
C VAL A 59 -3.14 -7.57 0.44
N LEU A 60 -2.00 -7.77 1.10
CA LEU A 60 -1.98 -8.14 2.52
C LEU A 60 -2.68 -7.10 3.41
N PRO A 61 -2.40 -5.77 3.29
CA PRO A 61 -3.09 -4.80 4.12
C PRO A 61 -4.60 -4.78 3.87
N THR A 62 -5.07 -5.04 2.64
CA THR A 62 -6.51 -5.07 2.33
C THR A 62 -7.18 -6.32 2.90
N GLN A 63 -6.62 -7.50 2.63
CA GLN A 63 -7.22 -8.78 2.95
C GLN A 63 -7.20 -9.04 4.46
N LEU A 64 -6.08 -8.76 5.11
CA LEU A 64 -5.95 -8.93 6.56
C LEU A 64 -6.79 -7.90 7.33
N LEU A 65 -6.95 -6.69 6.82
CA LEU A 65 -7.84 -5.69 7.42
C LEU A 65 -9.29 -6.18 7.41
N ALA A 66 -9.77 -6.74 6.30
CA ALA A 66 -11.10 -7.33 6.22
C ALA A 66 -11.27 -8.46 7.25
N LYS A 67 -10.28 -9.37 7.34
CA LYS A 67 -10.29 -10.49 8.29
C LYS A 67 -10.27 -10.04 9.76
N CYS A 68 -9.62 -8.91 10.05
CA CYS A 68 -9.61 -8.32 11.40
C CYS A 68 -10.97 -7.76 11.82
N ILE A 69 -11.76 -7.25 10.86
CA ILE A 69 -13.06 -6.64 11.13
C ILE A 69 -14.15 -7.70 11.19
N GLU A 70 -14.12 -8.62 10.22
CA GLU A 70 -15.10 -9.69 10.07
C GLU A 70 -14.35 -11.03 9.97
N PRO A 71 -14.24 -11.75 11.09
CA PRO A 71 -13.48 -13.03 11.14
C PRO A 71 -14.02 -14.12 10.21
N ASP A 72 -15.28 -14.02 9.81
CA ASP A 72 -15.94 -15.03 8.97
C ASP A 72 -15.72 -14.80 7.47
N VAL A 73 -15.09 -13.67 7.05
CA VAL A 73 -14.72 -13.50 5.65
C VAL A 73 -13.59 -14.44 5.25
N ASP A 74 -13.61 -14.87 4.01
CA ASP A 74 -12.46 -15.53 3.40
C ASP A 74 -11.52 -14.45 2.84
N CYS A 75 -10.38 -14.26 3.51
CA CYS A 75 -9.41 -13.23 3.14
C CYS A 75 -8.68 -13.51 1.81
N ARG A 76 -9.00 -14.60 1.10
CA ARG A 76 -8.53 -14.85 -0.26
C ARG A 76 -9.47 -14.26 -1.32
N SER A 77 -10.68 -13.85 -0.93
CA SER A 77 -11.67 -13.28 -1.86
C SER A 77 -11.21 -11.93 -2.40
N VAL A 78 -11.32 -11.74 -3.73
CA VAL A 78 -11.05 -10.45 -4.39
C VAL A 78 -12.35 -9.70 -4.68
N GLN A 79 -13.42 -10.44 -4.95
CA GLN A 79 -14.74 -9.88 -5.28
C GLN A 79 -15.84 -10.69 -4.63
N ALA A 80 -16.96 -10.05 -4.36
CA ALA A 80 -18.13 -10.69 -3.71
C ALA A 80 -18.64 -11.95 -4.44
N GLY A 81 -18.41 -12.02 -5.77
CA GLY A 81 -18.75 -13.17 -6.61
C GLY A 81 -17.65 -14.22 -6.73
N SER A 82 -16.66 -14.27 -5.84
CA SER A 82 -15.51 -15.20 -5.93
C SER A 82 -15.87 -16.69 -5.80
N GLY A 83 -17.08 -17.01 -5.35
CA GLY A 83 -17.52 -18.39 -5.10
C GLY A 83 -17.02 -18.98 -3.77
N LEU A 84 -16.16 -18.27 -3.04
CA LEU A 84 -15.71 -18.66 -1.72
C LEU A 84 -16.80 -18.46 -0.66
N SER A 85 -16.81 -19.30 0.37
CA SER A 85 -17.64 -19.07 1.55
C SER A 85 -17.01 -17.92 2.34
N GLY A 86 -17.78 -16.87 2.64
CA GLY A 86 -17.20 -15.67 3.25
C GLY A 86 -16.64 -14.65 2.23
N ALA A 87 -17.09 -14.72 0.97
CA ALA A 87 -16.70 -13.78 -0.08
C ALA A 87 -17.05 -12.33 0.30
N PHE A 88 -16.18 -11.38 -0.06
CA PHE A 88 -16.39 -9.95 0.12
C PHE A 88 -15.75 -9.16 -1.04
N ASP A 89 -16.07 -7.88 -1.14
CA ASP A 89 -15.50 -6.99 -2.17
C ASP A 89 -14.22 -6.31 -1.67
N ALA A 90 -13.08 -6.98 -1.88
CA ALA A 90 -11.77 -6.45 -1.54
C ALA A 90 -11.37 -5.23 -2.38
N ARG A 91 -11.87 -5.12 -3.62
CA ARG A 91 -11.59 -3.99 -4.51
C ARG A 91 -12.12 -2.69 -3.92
N SER A 92 -13.39 -2.69 -3.50
CA SER A 92 -14.00 -1.52 -2.86
C SER A 92 -13.31 -1.16 -1.55
N LEU A 93 -12.94 -2.17 -0.74
CA LEU A 93 -12.21 -1.93 0.52
C LEU A 93 -10.84 -1.30 0.25
N CYS A 94 -10.08 -1.85 -0.70
CA CYS A 94 -8.77 -1.32 -1.07
C CYS A 94 -8.88 0.13 -1.55
N HIS A 95 -9.77 0.39 -2.50
CA HIS A 95 -9.96 1.72 -3.08
C HIS A 95 -10.35 2.77 -2.04
N LYS A 96 -11.27 2.43 -1.12
CA LYS A 96 -11.82 3.38 -0.13
C LYS A 96 -10.95 3.55 1.11
N VAL A 97 -10.06 2.60 1.42
CA VAL A 97 -9.31 2.60 2.69
C VAL A 97 -7.80 2.54 2.45
N VAL A 98 -7.29 1.52 1.74
CA VAL A 98 -5.84 1.29 1.63
C VAL A 98 -5.19 2.25 0.63
N VAL A 99 -5.88 2.62 -0.45
CA VAL A 99 -5.37 3.63 -1.40
C VAL A 99 -5.24 5.02 -0.76
N PRO A 100 -6.24 5.56 -0.05
CA PRO A 100 -6.07 6.80 0.71
C PRO A 100 -4.97 6.72 1.76
N PHE A 101 -4.85 5.59 2.48
CA PHE A 101 -3.77 5.36 3.42
C PHE A 101 -2.39 5.42 2.74
N ASP A 102 -2.23 4.80 1.56
CA ASP A 102 -0.98 4.83 0.79
C ASP A 102 -0.62 6.27 0.38
N HIS A 103 -1.60 7.05 -0.10
CA HIS A 103 -1.39 8.45 -0.49
C HIS A 103 -0.90 9.32 0.68
N VAL A 104 -1.48 9.16 1.86
CA VAL A 104 -1.06 9.91 3.06
C VAL A 104 0.33 9.48 3.54
N ASN A 105 0.73 8.23 3.28
CA ASN A 105 2.01 7.67 3.67
C ASN A 105 3.04 7.62 2.52
N ASN A 106 3.12 8.71 1.73
CA ASN A 106 4.12 8.92 0.67
C ASN A 106 4.12 7.86 -0.44
N ASN A 107 2.97 7.28 -0.73
CA ASN A 107 2.81 6.23 -1.75
C ASN A 107 3.76 5.03 -1.53
N VAL A 108 3.97 4.65 -0.28
CA VAL A 108 4.89 3.56 0.12
C VAL A 108 4.56 2.22 -0.54
N LEU A 109 3.27 1.97 -0.84
CA LEU A 109 2.81 0.78 -1.57
C LEU A 109 2.96 0.91 -3.09
N GLY A 110 3.12 2.12 -3.60
CA GLY A 110 3.40 2.36 -5.01
C GLY A 110 2.54 3.39 -5.73
N GLY A 111 1.61 4.06 -5.04
CA GLY A 111 0.80 5.17 -5.56
C GLY A 111 -0.22 4.73 -6.63
N SER A 112 -0.71 3.50 -6.58
CA SER A 112 -1.74 3.03 -7.53
C SER A 112 -3.13 3.47 -7.05
N SER A 113 -3.88 4.14 -7.93
CA SER A 113 -5.28 4.52 -7.66
C SER A 113 -6.23 3.30 -7.68
N GLU A 114 -5.95 2.31 -8.52
CA GLU A 114 -6.81 1.14 -8.74
C GLU A 114 -6.01 -0.17 -8.75
N PRO A 115 -5.37 -0.56 -7.62
CA PRO A 115 -4.46 -1.71 -7.62
C PRO A 115 -5.16 -3.03 -7.97
N TYR A 116 -6.42 -3.21 -7.59
CA TYR A 116 -7.19 -4.43 -7.84
C TYR A 116 -7.79 -4.52 -9.26
N LEU A 117 -7.73 -3.46 -10.05
CA LEU A 117 -8.09 -3.48 -11.47
C LEU A 117 -6.91 -3.82 -12.38
N ASN A 118 -5.70 -3.85 -11.85
CA ASN A 118 -4.52 -4.26 -12.59
C ASN A 118 -4.51 -5.77 -12.86
N ASN A 119 -3.88 -6.18 -13.96
CA ASN A 119 -3.88 -7.57 -14.44
C ASN A 119 -3.59 -8.64 -13.38
N PRO A 120 -2.62 -8.49 -12.47
CA PRO A 120 -2.35 -9.52 -11.46
C PRO A 120 -3.53 -9.85 -10.55
N LEU A 121 -4.46 -8.91 -10.34
CA LEU A 121 -5.62 -9.08 -9.45
C LEU A 121 -6.97 -9.06 -10.18
N ARG A 122 -6.97 -9.24 -11.51
CA ARG A 122 -8.20 -9.48 -12.29
C ARG A 122 -8.65 -10.95 -12.19
N ILE A 123 -8.64 -11.47 -10.97
CA ILE A 123 -9.01 -12.83 -10.60
C ILE A 123 -10.12 -12.79 -9.56
N PRO A 124 -10.94 -13.83 -9.41
CA PRO A 124 -12.00 -13.86 -8.40
C PRO A 124 -11.47 -14.01 -6.99
N ALA A 125 -10.38 -14.75 -6.83
CA ALA A 125 -9.78 -15.06 -5.54
C ALA A 125 -8.26 -15.26 -5.65
N ILE A 126 -7.53 -15.04 -4.57
CA ILE A 126 -6.08 -15.28 -4.48
C ILE A 126 -5.90 -16.71 -3.98
N VAL A 127 -5.93 -17.64 -4.92
CA VAL A 127 -5.80 -19.09 -4.68
C VAL A 127 -4.75 -19.68 -5.61
N ARG A 128 -4.15 -20.82 -5.22
CA ARG A 128 -3.05 -21.45 -5.98
C ARG A 128 -3.43 -21.81 -7.40
N ASP A 129 -4.70 -22.08 -7.68
CA ASP A 129 -5.20 -22.39 -9.02
C ASP A 129 -4.99 -21.23 -10.00
N GLU A 130 -5.01 -19.98 -9.51
CA GLU A 130 -4.80 -18.78 -10.32
C GLU A 130 -3.31 -18.48 -10.58
N ARG A 131 -2.40 -19.25 -10.00
CA ARG A 131 -0.94 -19.06 -10.10
C ARG A 131 -0.42 -19.05 -11.54
N GLN A 132 -0.96 -19.90 -12.39
CA GLN A 132 -0.46 -20.03 -13.77
C GLN A 132 -0.72 -18.77 -14.61
N ALA A 133 -1.77 -18.02 -14.29
CA ALA A 133 -2.09 -16.75 -14.93
C ALA A 133 -1.15 -15.61 -14.49
N GLN A 134 -0.36 -15.81 -13.43
CA GLN A 134 0.49 -14.77 -12.86
C GLN A 134 1.87 -14.70 -13.51
N LYS A 135 2.32 -13.49 -13.87
CA LYS A 135 3.68 -13.25 -14.36
C LYS A 135 4.71 -13.36 -13.24
N ALA A 136 4.40 -12.82 -12.05
CA ALA A 136 5.27 -12.83 -10.87
C ALA A 136 4.86 -13.97 -9.92
N LYS A 137 5.11 -15.21 -10.33
CA LYS A 137 4.64 -16.42 -9.65
C LYS A 137 5.12 -16.53 -8.19
N ALA A 138 6.39 -16.24 -7.93
CA ALA A 138 6.94 -16.30 -6.56
C ALA A 138 6.25 -15.32 -5.61
N GLY A 139 6.03 -14.06 -6.02
CA GLY A 139 5.31 -13.10 -5.19
C GLY A 139 3.83 -13.46 -5.00
N PHE A 140 3.22 -14.15 -5.96
CA PHE A 140 1.87 -14.67 -5.82
C PHE A 140 1.82 -15.85 -4.84
N ASP A 141 2.84 -16.72 -4.86
CA ASP A 141 2.98 -17.84 -3.91
C ASP A 141 3.12 -17.32 -2.47
N ASP A 142 3.88 -16.23 -2.25
CA ASP A 142 4.00 -15.57 -0.95
C ASP A 142 2.65 -15.05 -0.45
N LEU A 143 1.85 -14.41 -1.31
CA LEU A 143 0.50 -13.97 -0.96
C LEU A 143 -0.40 -15.14 -0.58
N CYS A 144 -0.42 -16.20 -1.40
CA CYS A 144 -1.20 -17.40 -1.10
C CYS A 144 -0.80 -17.99 0.26
N LEU A 145 0.50 -18.10 0.54
CA LEU A 145 1.02 -18.66 1.78
C LEU A 145 0.50 -17.89 3.02
N VAL A 146 0.61 -16.56 3.00
CA VAL A 146 0.15 -15.73 4.13
C VAL A 146 -1.37 -15.78 4.31
N LEU A 147 -2.13 -15.74 3.21
CA LEU A 147 -3.60 -15.75 3.28
C LEU A 147 -4.14 -17.13 3.68
N GLU A 148 -3.53 -18.22 3.20
CA GLU A 148 -3.87 -19.60 3.63
C GLU A 148 -3.57 -19.78 5.13
N TYR A 149 -2.47 -19.23 5.62
CA TYR A 149 -2.15 -19.24 7.04
C TYR A 149 -3.18 -18.45 7.86
N ALA A 150 -3.60 -17.27 7.38
CA ALA A 150 -4.62 -16.45 8.03
C ALA A 150 -5.98 -17.18 8.09
N GLU A 151 -6.37 -17.92 7.05
CA GLU A 151 -7.60 -18.72 7.04
C GLU A 151 -7.51 -19.90 8.02
N SER A 152 -6.36 -20.56 8.08
CA SER A 152 -6.16 -21.70 8.99
C SER A 152 -6.05 -21.27 10.46
N HIS A 153 -5.68 -20.00 10.72
CA HIS A 153 -5.44 -19.44 12.05
C HIS A 153 -6.15 -18.09 12.24
N PRO A 154 -7.49 -18.02 12.23
CA PRO A 154 -8.23 -16.74 12.23
C PRO A 154 -7.88 -15.81 13.40
N LYS A 155 -7.54 -16.38 14.55
CA LYS A 155 -7.14 -15.61 15.76
C LYS A 155 -5.83 -14.84 15.58
N THR A 156 -5.05 -15.13 14.54
CA THR A 156 -3.79 -14.45 14.25
C THR A 156 -3.93 -13.25 13.33
N ALA A 157 -5.12 -12.98 12.78
CA ALA A 157 -5.34 -11.92 11.78
C ALA A 157 -4.80 -10.54 12.22
N HIS A 158 -5.10 -10.10 13.44
CA HIS A 158 -4.58 -8.84 13.98
C HIS A 158 -3.05 -8.82 14.08
N LYS A 159 -2.45 -9.96 14.35
CA LYS A 159 -1.00 -10.09 14.47
C LYS A 159 -0.33 -10.03 13.10
N LEU A 160 -0.88 -10.77 12.12
CA LEU A 160 -0.45 -10.71 10.72
C LEU A 160 -0.58 -9.30 10.16
N MET A 161 -1.69 -8.60 10.48
CA MET A 161 -1.88 -7.20 10.08
C MET A 161 -0.83 -6.29 10.73
N SER A 162 -0.49 -6.49 12.00
CA SER A 162 0.55 -5.71 12.69
C SER A 162 1.93 -5.94 12.07
N GLU A 163 2.30 -7.19 11.73
CA GLU A 163 3.55 -7.51 11.02
C GLU A 163 3.57 -6.87 9.63
N THR A 164 2.45 -6.94 8.91
CA THR A 164 2.32 -6.28 7.59
C THR A 164 2.55 -4.77 7.69
N LEU A 165 1.96 -4.11 8.68
CA LEU A 165 2.16 -2.67 8.90
C LEU A 165 3.60 -2.34 9.32
N SER A 166 4.25 -3.21 10.09
CA SER A 166 5.68 -3.08 10.43
C SER A 166 6.56 -3.19 9.19
N ALA A 167 6.28 -4.14 8.28
CA ALA A 167 6.98 -4.26 7.01
C ALA A 167 6.77 -3.03 6.11
N ILE A 168 5.54 -2.49 6.05
CA ILE A 168 5.24 -1.25 5.32
C ILE A 168 6.03 -0.07 5.90
N ARG A 169 6.14 0.02 7.22
CA ARG A 169 6.91 1.08 7.87
C ARG A 169 8.40 0.97 7.60
N LEU A 170 8.95 -0.23 7.71
CA LEU A 170 10.36 -0.46 7.38
C LEU A 170 10.64 -0.09 5.92
N ARG A 171 9.76 -0.49 5.00
CA ARG A 171 9.85 -0.08 3.61
C ARG A 171 9.81 1.44 3.46
N MET A 172 8.91 2.14 4.17
CA MET A 172 8.80 3.59 4.13
C MET A 172 10.12 4.24 4.58
N GLU A 173 10.74 3.76 5.65
CA GLU A 173 12.03 4.24 6.14
C GLU A 173 13.17 4.01 5.13
N LEU A 174 13.24 2.83 4.53
CA LEU A 174 14.25 2.48 3.53
C LEU A 174 14.08 3.24 2.21
N THR A 175 12.86 3.62 1.86
CA THR A 175 12.57 4.38 0.63
C THR A 175 12.51 5.89 0.85
N CYS A 176 12.39 6.34 2.09
CA CYS A 176 12.40 7.76 2.45
C CYS A 176 13.83 8.31 2.34
N ILE A 177 14.07 9.10 1.31
CA ILE A 177 15.35 9.79 1.16
C ILE A 177 15.28 11.07 2.00
N THR A 178 15.95 11.07 3.17
CA THR A 178 16.09 12.26 3.98
C THR A 178 17.31 13.05 3.49
N TYR A 179 17.06 14.21 2.91
CA TYR A 179 18.13 15.16 2.58
C TYR A 179 18.39 16.07 3.76
N ALA A 180 19.65 16.21 4.17
CA ALA A 180 20.05 17.30 5.04
C ALA A 180 19.84 18.60 4.27
N VAL A 181 18.87 19.42 4.70
CA VAL A 181 18.65 20.75 4.11
C VAL A 181 19.75 21.66 4.62
N PRO A 182 20.70 22.08 3.78
CA PRO A 182 21.74 23.01 4.21
C PRO A 182 21.10 24.36 4.54
N ASN A 183 21.52 24.99 5.63
CA ASN A 183 21.02 26.31 6.06
C ASN A 183 21.23 27.41 4.99
N ARG A 184 22.19 27.22 4.09
CA ARG A 184 22.43 28.08 2.92
C ARG A 184 22.83 27.21 1.73
N ILE A 185 22.17 27.41 0.62
CA ILE A 185 22.46 26.75 -0.64
C ILE A 185 22.57 27.83 -1.72
N SER A 186 23.59 27.76 -2.56
CA SER A 186 23.72 28.68 -3.70
C SER A 186 22.75 28.28 -4.82
N LEU A 187 22.39 29.23 -5.66
CA LEU A 187 21.54 28.96 -6.84
C LEU A 187 22.14 27.84 -7.71
N GLY A 188 23.46 27.85 -7.92
CA GLY A 188 24.13 26.80 -8.70
C GLY A 188 24.02 25.41 -8.04
N GLN A 189 24.09 25.33 -6.71
CA GLN A 189 23.88 24.08 -5.98
C GLN A 189 22.41 23.60 -6.08
N SER A 190 21.46 24.53 -6.01
CA SER A 190 20.03 24.22 -6.17
C SER A 190 19.73 23.67 -7.57
N LEU A 191 20.26 24.31 -8.62
CA LEU A 191 20.12 23.84 -10.00
C LEU A 191 20.75 22.46 -10.19
N SER A 192 21.99 22.27 -9.72
CA SER A 192 22.67 20.96 -9.78
C SER A 192 21.95 19.86 -9.01
N LEU A 193 21.26 20.19 -7.91
CA LEU A 193 20.41 19.25 -7.17
C LEU A 193 19.19 18.87 -7.98
N ALA A 194 18.51 19.86 -8.56
CA ALA A 194 17.35 19.64 -9.42
C ALA A 194 17.70 18.79 -10.65
N ASP A 195 18.81 19.09 -11.31
CA ASP A 195 19.28 18.32 -12.47
C ASP A 195 19.54 16.85 -12.11
N ARG A 196 20.26 16.60 -11.01
CA ARG A 196 20.53 15.24 -10.54
C ARG A 196 19.25 14.53 -10.12
N PHE A 197 18.32 15.22 -9.46
CA PHE A 197 17.04 14.64 -9.07
C PHE A 197 16.19 14.28 -10.30
N LEU A 198 16.25 15.05 -11.36
CA LEU A 198 15.51 14.82 -12.62
C LEU A 198 16.16 13.80 -13.55
N ALA A 199 17.43 13.46 -13.34
CA ALA A 199 18.19 12.56 -14.23
C ALA A 199 17.60 11.14 -14.31
N ASP A 200 16.95 10.66 -13.24
CA ASP A 200 16.34 9.32 -13.26
C ASP A 200 14.92 9.35 -13.85
N PRO A 201 14.60 8.48 -14.81
CA PRO A 201 13.28 8.40 -15.42
C PRO A 201 12.25 7.84 -14.42
N THR A 202 11.28 8.66 -14.03
CA THR A 202 10.22 8.29 -13.07
C THR A 202 8.80 8.55 -13.61
N GLY A 203 8.64 8.56 -14.95
CA GLY A 203 7.34 8.81 -15.57
C GLY A 203 6.73 10.19 -15.23
N GLY A 204 7.59 11.20 -15.04
CA GLY A 204 7.15 12.58 -14.75
C GLY A 204 6.99 12.94 -13.28
N LEU A 205 7.01 11.95 -12.35
CA LEU A 205 6.79 12.20 -10.92
C LEU A 205 7.80 13.19 -10.32
N ARG A 206 9.08 13.03 -10.62
CA ARG A 206 10.13 13.94 -10.12
C ARG A 206 10.00 15.35 -10.69
N LEU A 207 9.65 15.46 -11.97
CA LEU A 207 9.39 16.75 -12.59
C LEU A 207 8.21 17.47 -11.93
N GLN A 208 7.14 16.75 -11.64
CA GLN A 208 5.98 17.30 -10.93
C GLN A 208 6.36 17.84 -9.55
N VAL A 209 7.17 17.07 -8.77
CA VAL A 209 7.65 17.51 -7.44
C VAL A 209 8.49 18.77 -7.53
N VAL A 210 9.41 18.85 -8.50
CA VAL A 210 10.25 20.05 -8.71
C VAL A 210 9.39 21.25 -9.13
N ALA A 211 8.46 21.06 -10.06
CA ALA A 211 7.54 22.11 -10.50
C ALA A 211 6.68 22.62 -9.33
N GLU A 212 6.11 21.73 -8.53
CA GLU A 212 5.31 22.09 -7.35
C GLU A 212 6.13 22.89 -6.34
N ALA A 213 7.37 22.47 -6.05
CA ALA A 213 8.26 23.18 -5.13
C ALA A 213 8.61 24.59 -5.64
N LEU A 214 8.87 24.73 -6.96
CA LEU A 214 9.11 26.02 -7.57
C LEU A 214 7.89 26.95 -7.50
N PHE A 215 6.71 26.45 -7.84
CA PHE A 215 5.48 27.24 -7.76
C PHE A 215 5.16 27.65 -6.32
N ARG A 216 5.33 26.78 -5.34
CA ARG A 216 5.17 27.14 -3.91
C ARG A 216 6.13 28.26 -3.52
N SER A 217 7.41 28.11 -3.85
CA SER A 217 8.44 29.13 -3.55
C SER A 217 8.13 30.49 -4.22
N ILE A 218 7.68 30.48 -5.47
CA ILE A 218 7.28 31.69 -6.20
C ILE A 218 6.04 32.31 -5.55
N GLY A 219 5.02 31.50 -5.23
CA GLY A 219 3.81 31.96 -4.57
C GLY A 219 4.08 32.63 -3.24
N GLU A 220 4.87 31.98 -2.38
CA GLU A 220 5.28 32.53 -1.08
C GLU A 220 6.11 33.81 -1.23
N ARG A 221 7.11 33.80 -2.13
CA ARG A 221 8.05 34.92 -2.30
C ARG A 221 7.39 36.16 -2.87
N PHE A 222 6.50 35.99 -3.84
CA PHE A 222 5.90 37.09 -4.59
C PHE A 222 4.42 37.31 -4.27
N ARG A 223 3.82 36.52 -3.38
CA ARG A 223 2.42 36.58 -3.00
C ARG A 223 1.46 36.53 -4.19
N LEU A 224 1.76 35.67 -5.17
CA LEU A 224 1.01 35.59 -6.41
C LEU A 224 -0.22 34.68 -6.29
N PHE A 225 -0.18 33.70 -5.37
CA PHE A 225 -1.27 32.75 -5.11
C PHE A 225 -1.07 32.13 -3.73
N ASP A 226 -2.20 31.71 -3.11
CA ASP A 226 -2.21 31.20 -1.74
C ASP A 226 -2.01 29.68 -1.67
N GLN A 227 -2.30 28.95 -2.74
CA GLN A 227 -2.23 27.50 -2.77
C GLN A 227 -1.67 26.98 -4.10
N VAL A 228 -0.82 25.97 -3.99
CA VAL A 228 -0.39 25.14 -5.11
C VAL A 228 -0.95 23.73 -4.88
N ARG A 229 -1.70 23.24 -5.84
CA ARG A 229 -2.25 21.88 -5.84
C ARG A 229 -1.66 21.11 -7.00
N SER A 230 -1.17 19.90 -6.74
CA SER A 230 -0.77 18.96 -7.78
C SER A 230 -1.85 17.88 -7.93
N ALA A 231 -2.16 17.53 -9.16
CA ALA A 231 -2.95 16.35 -9.47
C ALA A 231 -2.05 15.11 -9.53
N SER A 232 -2.62 13.90 -9.37
CA SER A 232 -1.85 12.68 -9.62
C SER A 232 -1.42 12.62 -11.09
N ILE A 233 -0.27 12.01 -11.37
CA ILE A 233 0.34 11.97 -12.73
C ILE A 233 -0.60 11.41 -13.81
N ASN A 234 -1.59 10.63 -13.44
CA ASN A 234 -2.58 10.05 -14.35
C ASN A 234 -3.95 10.74 -14.28
N ALA A 235 -4.05 11.93 -13.69
CA ALA A 235 -5.33 12.64 -13.57
C ALA A 235 -5.74 13.38 -14.84
N ALA A 236 -4.89 13.43 -15.87
CA ALA A 236 -5.18 14.13 -17.13
C ALA A 236 -6.37 13.53 -17.89
N ASP A 237 -6.70 12.25 -17.65
CA ASP A 237 -7.82 11.56 -18.33
C ASP A 237 -9.15 11.67 -17.58
N ALA A 238 -9.20 12.33 -16.43
CA ALA A 238 -10.40 12.42 -15.59
C ALA A 238 -11.18 13.75 -15.73
N SER A 239 -10.76 14.64 -16.63
CA SER A 239 -11.35 15.98 -16.83
C SER A 239 -11.84 16.18 -18.27
N THR A 240 -12.73 15.30 -18.72
CA THR A 240 -13.63 15.59 -19.86
C THR A 240 -15.07 15.34 -19.46
#